data_3f661cae499cf22dee1b63fd1813ad03
#
_entry.id   3f661cae499cf22dee1b63fd1813ad03
#
_cell.length_a   1.000
_cell.length_b   1.000
_cell.length_c   1.000
_cell.angle_alpha   90.00
_cell.angle_beta   90.00
_cell.angle_gamma   90.00
#
_symmetry.space_group_name_H-M   'P 1'
#
loop_
_entity.id
_entity.type
_entity.pdbx_description
1 polymer ?
#
loop_
_entity_poly.entity_id
_entity_poly.type
_entity_poly.pdbx_seq_one_letter_code
_entity_poly.pdbx_strand_id
1 'polypeptide(L)'
;MNGSIQLGRMIVNNFYKINNWNELQANQKANQSTPWIKVHTKLLNDIQWNKLDDMAKALYIELQLLASENLGHLNDIDDISFRLRRNITHEIMNQLIPYFVSEVTQEEHEDHQEAFKVILKSQKNSKSEAGRKGAEARWNKTQQDDF
;
A
#
# COMPACT_ATOMS: atom_id res chain seq x y z
N MET A 1 29.28 -22.62 3.51
CA MET A 1 28.85 -22.16 3.40
C MET A 1 28.70 -21.30 3.42
N ASN A 2 29.13 -20.77 3.45
CA ASN A 2 28.54 -19.57 3.26
C ASN A 2 27.31 -19.45 4.03
N GLY A 3 26.91 -20.45 4.78
CA GLY A 3 25.61 -20.49 5.39
C GLY A 3 25.42 -19.45 6.46
N SER A 4 26.39 -19.16 7.27
CA SER A 4 26.19 -18.20 8.36
C SER A 4 25.95 -16.80 7.84
N ILE A 5 26.60 -16.37 6.80
CA ILE A 5 26.38 -15.07 6.19
C ILE A 5 25.03 -15.05 5.53
N GLN A 6 24.68 -16.14 4.88
CA GLN A 6 23.37 -16.28 4.25
C GLN A 6 22.27 -16.24 5.30
N LEU A 7 22.49 -16.90 6.43
CA LEU A 7 21.54 -16.86 7.53
C LEU A 7 21.33 -15.45 8.05
N GLY A 8 22.37 -14.65 8.12
CA GLY A 8 22.25 -13.25 8.51
C GLY A 8 21.33 -12.50 7.59
N ARG A 9 21.41 -12.73 6.30
CA ARG A 9 20.52 -12.10 5.33
C ARG A 9 19.11 -12.66 5.38
N MET A 10 19.00 -13.97 5.67
CA MET A 10 17.69 -14.60 5.77
C MET A 10 16.92 -14.14 6.99
N ILE A 11 17.61 -13.71 8.04
CA ILE A 11 16.99 -13.19 9.24
C ILE A 11 16.36 -11.82 8.97
N VAL A 12 16.91 -11.07 8.02
CA VAL A 12 16.36 -9.79 7.65
C VAL A 12 15.09 -10.03 6.84
N ASN A 13 13.96 -9.65 7.40
CA ASN A 13 12.69 -9.77 6.71
C ASN A 13 12.69 -8.81 5.54
N ASN A 14 12.31 -9.32 4.39
CA ASN A 14 12.12 -8.50 3.22
C ASN A 14 10.72 -7.91 3.26
N PHE A 15 10.66 -6.62 3.05
CA PHE A 15 9.42 -5.92 2.84
C PHE A 15 9.28 -5.65 1.35
N TYR A 16 8.11 -5.22 0.92
CA TYR A 16 7.83 -5.10 -0.51
C TYR A 16 7.10 -3.81 -0.81
N LYS A 17 7.15 -3.40 -2.07
CA LYS A 17 6.34 -2.29 -2.56
C LYS A 17 5.93 -2.56 -3.98
N ILE A 18 4.79 -2.02 -4.37
CA ILE A 18 4.32 -2.05 -5.74
C ILE A 18 5.10 -1.00 -6.54
N ASN A 19 5.69 -1.41 -7.65
CA ASN A 19 6.45 -0.49 -8.49
C ASN A 19 5.52 0.55 -9.12
N ASN A 20 6.01 1.78 -9.18
CA ASN A 20 5.31 2.88 -9.83
C ASN A 20 3.91 3.16 -9.26
N TRP A 21 3.74 2.97 -7.96
CA TRP A 21 2.45 3.15 -7.32
C TRP A 21 1.82 4.51 -7.63
N ASN A 22 2.59 5.57 -7.54
CA ASN A 22 2.06 6.93 -7.76
C ASN A 22 1.58 7.14 -9.18
N GLU A 23 2.20 6.47 -10.16
CA GLU A 23 1.77 6.53 -11.55
C GLU A 23 0.57 5.65 -11.81
N LEU A 24 0.58 4.44 -11.25
CA LEU A 24 -0.51 3.48 -11.42
C LEU A 24 -1.81 3.98 -10.77
N GLN A 25 -1.68 4.62 -9.63
CA GLN A 25 -2.83 5.12 -8.86
C GLN A 25 -2.87 6.65 -8.90
N ALA A 26 -2.68 7.21 -10.08
CA ALA A 26 -2.72 8.65 -10.26
C ALA A 26 -4.04 9.22 -9.73
N ASN A 27 -3.96 10.37 -9.08
CA ASN A 27 -5.09 11.05 -8.42
C ASN A 27 -5.55 10.41 -7.11
N GLN A 28 -4.89 9.34 -6.66
CA GLN A 28 -5.08 8.87 -5.30
C GLN A 28 -4.31 9.80 -4.37
N LYS A 29 -5.02 10.53 -3.53
CA LYS A 29 -4.37 11.40 -2.56
C LYS A 29 -3.80 10.56 -1.42
N ALA A 30 -2.62 10.93 -0.97
CA ALA A 30 -1.89 10.24 0.09
C ALA A 30 -2.71 10.07 1.37
N ASN A 31 -3.71 10.86 1.52
CA ASN A 31 -4.50 10.95 2.74
C ASN A 31 -5.95 10.46 2.57
N GLN A 32 -6.25 9.80 1.47
CA GLN A 32 -7.60 9.26 1.25
C GLN A 32 -7.50 7.82 0.83
N SER A 33 -8.07 6.93 1.62
CA SER A 33 -8.25 5.56 1.16
C SER A 33 -9.41 5.58 0.18
N THR A 34 -9.18 5.10 -1.04
CA THR A 34 -10.24 4.95 -2.02
C THR A 34 -10.80 3.53 -1.92
N PRO A 35 -12.10 3.33 -2.17
CA PRO A 35 -12.68 1.99 -2.11
C PRO A 35 -12.35 1.14 -3.34
N TRP A 36 -11.51 1.61 -4.21
CA TRP A 36 -11.09 0.89 -5.41
C TRP A 36 -9.64 1.20 -5.75
N ILE A 37 -9.05 0.35 -6.58
CA ILE A 37 -7.76 0.62 -7.20
C ILE A 37 -7.97 0.68 -8.71
N LYS A 38 -7.00 1.29 -9.40
CA LYS A 38 -6.97 1.30 -10.86
C LYS A 38 -6.20 0.11 -11.38
N VAL A 39 -6.74 -0.56 -12.38
CA VAL A 39 -6.05 -1.62 -13.10
C VAL A 39 -5.96 -1.17 -14.55
N HIS A 40 -4.73 -1.04 -15.04
CA HIS A 40 -4.51 -0.48 -16.37
C HIS A 40 -4.73 -1.52 -17.46
N THR A 41 -5.47 -1.14 -18.48
CA THR A 41 -5.76 -2.04 -19.61
C THR A 41 -4.51 -2.45 -20.38
N LYS A 42 -3.44 -1.64 -20.31
CA LYS A 42 -2.18 -1.97 -20.98
C LYS A 42 -1.55 -3.27 -20.48
N LEU A 43 -1.94 -3.75 -19.30
CA LEU A 43 -1.43 -5.01 -18.78
C LEU A 43 -1.73 -6.17 -19.75
N LEU A 44 -2.87 -6.12 -20.43
CA LEU A 44 -3.27 -7.18 -21.33
C LEU A 44 -2.20 -7.46 -22.41
N ASN A 45 -1.50 -6.40 -22.83
CA ASN A 45 -0.47 -6.51 -23.85
C ASN A 45 0.96 -6.42 -23.32
N ASP A 46 1.12 -6.43 -22.01
CA ASP A 46 2.43 -6.35 -21.38
C ASP A 46 3.09 -7.73 -21.40
N ILE A 47 4.30 -7.80 -21.95
CA ILE A 47 5.03 -9.05 -22.10
C ILE A 47 5.30 -9.70 -20.74
N GLN A 48 5.69 -8.89 -19.75
CA GLN A 48 6.01 -9.42 -18.42
C GLN A 48 4.76 -9.97 -17.72
N TRP A 49 3.62 -9.30 -17.90
CA TRP A 49 2.34 -9.77 -17.38
C TRP A 49 1.97 -11.10 -17.98
N ASN A 50 2.13 -11.23 -19.29
CA ASN A 50 1.74 -12.44 -20.00
C ASN A 50 2.64 -13.64 -19.70
N LYS A 51 3.81 -13.40 -19.12
CA LYS A 51 4.70 -14.48 -18.67
C LYS A 51 4.33 -15.03 -17.30
N LEU A 52 3.50 -14.33 -16.55
CA LEU A 52 3.10 -14.78 -15.22
C LEU A 52 2.11 -15.93 -15.32
N ASP A 53 2.16 -16.85 -14.35
CA ASP A 53 1.12 -17.85 -14.24
C ASP A 53 -0.14 -17.22 -13.60
N ASP A 54 -1.22 -17.96 -13.57
CA ASP A 54 -2.50 -17.46 -13.09
C ASP A 54 -2.45 -17.06 -11.62
N MET A 55 -1.72 -17.82 -10.81
CA MET A 55 -1.58 -17.52 -9.39
C MET A 55 -0.83 -16.20 -9.18
N ALA A 56 0.24 -15.98 -9.93
CA ALA A 56 1.02 -14.75 -9.83
C ALA A 56 0.21 -13.53 -10.29
N LYS A 57 -0.59 -13.68 -11.35
CA LYS A 57 -1.48 -12.61 -11.80
C LYS A 57 -2.50 -12.25 -10.74
N ALA A 58 -3.14 -13.27 -10.16
CA ALA A 58 -4.11 -13.05 -9.09
C ALA A 58 -3.45 -12.39 -7.89
N LEU A 59 -2.27 -12.86 -7.53
CA LEU A 59 -1.52 -12.31 -6.40
C LEU A 59 -1.21 -10.83 -6.63
N TYR A 60 -0.79 -10.46 -7.83
CA TYR A 60 -0.46 -9.05 -8.11
C TYR A 60 -1.64 -8.13 -7.84
N ILE A 61 -2.83 -8.52 -8.28
CA ILE A 61 -4.04 -7.73 -8.04
C ILE A 61 -4.32 -7.64 -6.53
N GLU A 62 -4.23 -8.75 -5.83
CA GLU A 62 -4.47 -8.76 -4.37
C GLU A 62 -3.43 -7.93 -3.62
N LEU A 63 -2.17 -7.97 -4.05
CA LEU A 63 -1.13 -7.15 -3.45
C LEU A 63 -1.40 -5.66 -3.65
N GLN A 64 -1.92 -5.28 -4.81
CA GLN A 64 -2.29 -3.88 -5.03
C GLN A 64 -3.44 -3.46 -4.12
N LEU A 65 -4.42 -4.32 -3.93
CA LEU A 65 -5.52 -4.04 -3.01
C LEU A 65 -5.01 -3.85 -1.59
N LEU A 66 -4.14 -4.74 -1.15
CA LEU A 66 -3.55 -4.66 0.18
C LEU A 66 -2.65 -3.43 0.32
N ALA A 67 -1.82 -3.16 -0.69
CA ALA A 67 -0.90 -2.04 -0.67
C ALA A 67 -1.61 -0.68 -0.71
N SER A 68 -2.85 -0.62 -1.17
CA SER A 68 -3.62 0.61 -1.19
C SER A 68 -3.84 1.19 0.21
N GLU A 69 -3.77 0.34 1.23
CA GLU A 69 -3.89 0.78 2.62
C GLU A 69 -2.64 1.52 3.10
N ASN A 70 -1.53 1.40 2.39
CA ASN A 70 -0.24 1.94 2.82
C ASN A 70 0.56 2.54 1.65
N LEU A 71 -0.12 3.19 0.74
CA LEU A 71 0.47 3.94 -0.39
C LEU A 71 1.44 3.11 -1.23
N GLY A 72 1.08 1.87 -1.46
CA GLY A 72 1.85 0.97 -2.31
C GLY A 72 2.88 0.13 -1.59
N HIS A 73 3.01 0.28 -0.28
CA HIS A 73 3.95 -0.49 0.52
C HIS A 73 3.30 -1.69 1.20
N LEU A 74 4.06 -2.75 1.35
CA LEU A 74 3.63 -4.02 1.91
C LEU A 74 4.60 -4.45 3.00
N ASN A 75 4.12 -5.25 3.92
CA ASN A 75 4.95 -5.87 4.94
C ASN A 75 5.63 -7.13 4.38
N ASP A 76 6.08 -8.02 5.25
CA ASP A 76 6.77 -9.23 4.82
C ASP A 76 5.77 -10.29 4.32
N ILE A 77 6.31 -11.39 3.82
CA ILE A 77 5.50 -12.49 3.27
C ILE A 77 4.54 -13.07 4.31
N ASP A 78 4.98 -13.16 5.55
CA ASP A 78 4.13 -13.71 6.61
C ASP A 78 2.90 -12.85 6.84
N ASP A 79 3.08 -11.53 6.90
CA ASP A 79 1.97 -10.60 7.04
C ASP A 79 1.06 -10.64 5.82
N ILE A 80 1.65 -10.64 4.63
CA ILE A 80 0.89 -10.70 3.38
C ILE A 80 0.05 -11.97 3.33
N SER A 81 0.66 -13.11 3.65
CA SER A 81 -0.04 -14.40 3.65
C SER A 81 -1.21 -14.38 4.63
N PHE A 82 -0.99 -13.83 5.81
CA PHE A 82 -2.04 -13.71 6.82
C PHE A 82 -3.17 -12.82 6.34
N ARG A 83 -2.84 -11.64 5.80
CA ARG A 83 -3.84 -10.67 5.35
C ARG A 83 -4.64 -11.16 4.16
N LEU A 84 -4.00 -11.84 3.22
CA LEU A 84 -4.67 -12.36 2.04
C LEU A 84 -5.27 -13.74 2.25
N ARG A 85 -4.99 -14.38 3.38
CA ARG A 85 -5.45 -15.74 3.69
C ARG A 85 -5.05 -16.74 2.63
N ARG A 86 -3.80 -16.61 2.20
CA ARG A 86 -3.18 -17.47 1.19
C ARG A 86 -1.83 -17.93 1.68
N ASN A 87 -1.42 -19.10 1.26
CA ASN A 87 -0.06 -19.55 1.48
C ASN A 87 0.82 -18.98 0.37
N ILE A 88 1.44 -17.84 0.64
CA ILE A 88 2.29 -17.16 -0.33
C ILE A 88 3.74 -17.56 -0.12
N THR A 89 4.36 -18.06 -1.17
CA THR A 89 5.74 -18.51 -1.13
C THR A 89 6.65 -17.47 -1.77
N HIS A 90 7.94 -17.54 -1.43
CA HIS A 90 8.94 -16.72 -2.10
C HIS A 90 8.98 -16.98 -3.61
N GLU A 91 8.71 -18.22 -4.00
CA GLU A 91 8.70 -18.59 -5.40
C GLU A 91 7.65 -17.81 -6.20
N ILE A 92 6.45 -17.69 -5.66
CA ILE A 92 5.38 -16.92 -6.31
C ILE A 92 5.73 -15.43 -6.33
N MET A 93 6.22 -14.91 -5.19
CA MET A 93 6.64 -13.51 -5.13
C MET A 93 7.75 -13.20 -6.13
N ASN A 94 8.67 -14.14 -6.32
CA ASN A 94 9.77 -13.94 -7.24
C ASN A 94 9.33 -13.81 -8.70
N GLN A 95 8.18 -14.32 -9.07
CA GLN A 95 7.63 -14.08 -10.40
C GLN A 95 7.30 -12.61 -10.61
N LEU A 96 6.95 -11.91 -9.55
CA LEU A 96 6.58 -10.50 -9.63
C LEU A 96 7.76 -9.54 -9.46
N ILE A 97 8.86 -10.01 -8.91
CA ILE A 97 10.05 -9.23 -8.65
C ILE A 97 11.04 -9.39 -9.81
N PRO A 98 11.66 -8.33 -10.30
CA PRO A 98 11.55 -6.93 -9.83
C PRO A 98 10.60 -6.08 -10.66
N TYR A 99 9.95 -6.63 -11.65
CA TYR A 99 9.20 -5.84 -12.62
C TYR A 99 7.95 -5.18 -12.04
N PHE A 100 7.17 -5.94 -11.29
CA PHE A 100 5.91 -5.44 -10.72
C PHE A 100 6.04 -5.02 -9.27
N VAL A 101 6.89 -5.72 -8.54
CA VAL A 101 7.08 -5.54 -7.11
C VAL A 101 8.56 -5.46 -6.83
N SER A 102 8.96 -4.62 -5.90
CA SER A 102 10.35 -4.51 -5.47
C SER A 102 10.49 -4.89 -4.01
N GLU A 103 11.64 -5.44 -3.66
CA GLU A 103 12.00 -5.67 -2.28
C GLU A 103 12.44 -4.34 -1.65
N VAL A 104 12.10 -4.16 -0.39
CA VAL A 104 12.39 -2.95 0.36
C VAL A 104 13.17 -3.35 1.60
N THR A 105 14.23 -2.63 1.90
CA THR A 105 15.01 -2.89 3.11
C THR A 105 14.21 -2.50 4.34
N GLN A 106 14.59 -3.04 5.49
CA GLN A 106 13.95 -2.69 6.75
C GLN A 106 14.03 -1.19 7.03
N GLU A 107 15.17 -0.58 6.72
CA GLU A 107 15.36 0.85 6.91
C GLU A 107 14.38 1.67 6.07
N GLU A 108 14.25 1.34 4.79
CA GLU A 108 13.29 2.01 3.90
C GLU A 108 11.86 1.81 4.37
N HIS A 109 11.54 0.61 4.84
CA HIS A 109 10.22 0.29 5.35
C HIS A 109 9.89 1.13 6.59
N GLU A 110 10.82 1.24 7.52
CA GLU A 110 10.65 2.06 8.73
C GLU A 110 10.50 3.53 8.39
N ASP A 111 11.32 4.03 7.46
CA ASP A 111 11.22 5.41 6.99
C ASP A 111 9.85 5.70 6.39
N HIS A 112 9.34 4.78 5.59
CA HIS A 112 8.01 4.92 5.01
C HIS A 112 6.93 4.93 6.08
N GLN A 113 7.05 4.05 7.07
CA GLN A 113 6.06 3.99 8.16
C GLN A 113 6.02 5.29 8.94
N GLU A 114 7.17 5.88 9.21
CA GLU A 114 7.23 7.16 9.90
C GLU A 114 6.58 8.27 9.07
N ALA A 115 6.90 8.33 7.79
CA ALA A 115 6.29 9.30 6.89
C ALA A 115 4.77 9.11 6.81
N PHE A 116 4.32 7.86 6.76
CA PHE A 116 2.89 7.55 6.68
C PHE A 116 2.15 7.95 7.96
N LYS A 117 2.77 7.74 9.11
CA LYS A 117 2.20 8.18 10.39
C LYS A 117 2.00 9.68 10.42
N VAL A 118 2.97 10.43 9.91
CA VAL A 118 2.87 11.89 9.84
C VAL A 118 1.70 12.30 8.94
N ILE A 119 1.56 11.66 7.79
CA ILE A 119 0.47 11.93 6.86
C ILE A 119 -0.89 11.65 7.52
N LEU A 120 -1.03 10.49 8.16
CA LEU A 120 -2.27 10.12 8.85
C LEU A 120 -2.63 11.09 9.97
N LYS A 121 -1.64 11.51 10.73
CA LYS A 121 -1.84 12.46 11.83
C LYS A 121 -2.29 13.81 11.30
N SER A 122 -1.66 14.28 10.24
CA SER A 122 -2.03 15.55 9.59
C SER A 122 -3.47 15.51 9.10
N GLN A 123 -3.88 14.41 8.49
CA GLN A 123 -5.25 14.21 8.03
C GLN A 123 -6.27 14.24 9.14
N LYS A 124 -5.96 13.50 10.21
CA LYS A 124 -6.87 13.43 11.35
C LYS A 124 -7.10 14.81 11.94
N ASN A 125 -6.05 15.61 12.06
CA ASN A 125 -6.17 16.97 12.55
C ASN A 125 -6.99 17.83 11.61
N SER A 126 -6.77 17.71 10.31
CA SER A 126 -7.52 18.47 9.31
C SER A 126 -9.01 18.14 9.32
N LYS A 127 -9.35 16.86 9.41
CA LYS A 127 -10.75 16.42 9.49
C LYS A 127 -11.42 16.90 10.78
N SER A 128 -10.70 16.84 11.87
CA SER A 128 -11.20 17.29 13.16
C SER A 128 -11.52 18.77 13.15
N GLU A 129 -10.64 19.59 12.58
CA GLU A 129 -10.87 21.02 12.44
C GLU A 129 -12.03 21.33 11.52
N ALA A 130 -12.12 20.63 10.40
CA ALA A 130 -13.22 20.82 9.46
C ALA A 130 -14.57 20.50 10.12
N GLY A 131 -14.62 19.42 10.89
CA GLY A 131 -15.81 19.05 11.64
C GLY A 131 -16.20 20.09 12.67
N ARG A 132 -15.24 20.62 13.40
CA ARG A 132 -15.47 21.67 14.39
C ARG A 132 -16.01 22.94 13.75
N LYS A 133 -15.41 23.38 12.66
CA LYS A 133 -15.86 24.57 11.94
C LYS A 133 -17.27 24.40 11.39
N GLY A 134 -17.56 23.23 10.86
CA GLY A 134 -18.89 22.93 10.36
C GLY A 134 -19.96 22.95 11.47
N ALA A 135 -19.62 22.40 12.61
CA ALA A 135 -20.53 22.41 13.77
C ALA A 135 -20.76 23.83 14.28
N GLU A 136 -19.72 24.64 14.36
CA GLU A 136 -19.85 26.04 14.76
C GLU A 136 -20.72 26.83 13.78
N ALA A 137 -20.53 26.63 12.51
CA ALA A 137 -21.34 27.31 11.48
C ALA A 137 -22.81 26.95 11.61
N ARG A 138 -23.12 25.68 11.83
CA ARG A 138 -24.50 25.24 12.03
C ARG A 138 -25.13 25.81 13.29
N TRP A 139 -24.37 25.84 14.37
CA TRP A 139 -24.80 26.40 15.63
C TRP A 139 -25.14 27.89 15.49
N ASN A 140 -24.25 28.65 14.87
CA ASN A 140 -24.46 30.09 14.66
C ASN A 140 -25.68 30.37 13.79
N LYS A 141 -25.90 29.56 12.76
CA LYS A 141 -27.08 29.69 11.89
C LYS A 141 -28.37 29.47 12.67
N THR A 142 -28.39 28.43 13.53
CA THR A 142 -29.57 28.13 14.35
C THR A 142 -29.87 29.28 15.30
N GLN A 143 -28.89 29.90 15.90
CA GLN A 143 -29.08 31.05 16.77
C GLN A 143 -29.60 32.25 16.04
N GLN A 144 -29.18 32.47 14.80
CA GLN A 144 -29.70 33.56 13.97
C GLN A 144 -31.13 33.34 13.57
N ASP A 145 -31.53 32.12 13.33
CA ASP A 145 -32.88 31.77 12.93
C ASP A 145 -33.88 31.88 14.09
N ASP A 146 -33.43 31.94 15.34
CA ASP A 146 -34.27 32.09 16.52
C ASP A 146 -34.72 33.55 16.74
N PHE A 147 -34.25 34.45 15.93
CA PHE A 147 -34.69 35.84 15.94
C PHE A 147 -35.47 36.14 14.68
#